data_b23d9e9a5e48d2a16006f47c54d6a8ad
#
_entry.id   b23d9e9a5e48d2a16006f47c54d6a8ad
#
_cell.length_a   1.000
_cell.length_b   1.000
_cell.length_c   1.000
_cell.angle_alpha   90.00
_cell.angle_beta   90.00
_cell.angle_gamma   90.00
#
_symmetry.space_group_name_H-M   'P 1'
#
loop_
_entity.id
_entity.type
_entity.pdbx_description
1 polymer ?
#
loop_
_entity_poly.entity_id
_entity_poly.type
_entity_poly.pdbx_seq_one_letter_code
_entity_poly.pdbx_strand_id
1 'polypeptide(L)'
;MLAILMPIFLVSLTESIGDLTATSSVSQRPIEGEEYVQRLRGGVVADGLNTVLAALFGSFPNTTFSQNNAVIRITGVASRRVGLVLSILLIVMGSIPLISAGFLQIPGSVINGATLFLFGMIAVTGFGLAVKADPVSGYKVLIGSTLCAFMLTGLPQLLNVLSIELPQYAAIIMGFPVATGILIAIILTRVIRS
;
A
#
# COMPACT_ATOMS: atom_id res chain seq x y z
N MET A 1 17.21 5.67 16.97
CA MET A 1 16.91 5.77 15.54
C MET A 1 16.45 4.43 14.96
N LEU A 2 17.18 3.32 15.09
CA LEU A 2 16.76 1.99 14.62
C LEU A 2 15.41 1.51 15.18
N ALA A 3 15.09 1.79 16.43
CA ALA A 3 13.82 1.40 17.04
C ALA A 3 12.58 2.06 16.42
N ILE A 4 12.75 3.22 15.78
CA ILE A 4 11.67 3.91 15.06
C ILE A 4 11.59 3.40 13.62
N LEU A 5 12.72 3.04 13.01
CA LEU A 5 12.75 2.54 11.63
C LEU A 5 12.19 1.12 11.49
N MET A 6 12.35 0.27 12.52
CA MET A 6 11.85 -1.11 12.51
C MET A 6 10.34 -1.23 12.27
N PRO A 7 9.48 -0.53 13.03
CA PRO A 7 8.03 -0.56 12.77
C PRO A 7 7.67 -0.07 11.36
N ILE A 8 8.32 1.00 10.88
CA ILE A 8 8.09 1.54 9.54
C ILE A 8 8.46 0.51 8.48
N PHE A 9 9.61 -0.14 8.63
CA PHE A 9 10.05 -1.22 7.73
C PHE A 9 9.07 -2.39 7.72
N LEU A 10 8.57 -2.84 8.87
CA LEU A 10 7.59 -3.92 8.95
C LEU A 10 6.27 -3.57 8.26
N VAL A 11 5.83 -2.31 8.37
CA VAL A 11 4.65 -1.82 7.65
C VAL A 11 4.88 -1.86 6.14
N SER A 12 6.00 -1.31 5.68
CA SER A 12 6.36 -1.30 4.25
C SER A 12 6.49 -2.72 3.69
N LEU A 13 7.12 -3.63 4.44
CA LEU A 13 7.22 -5.04 4.06
C LEU A 13 5.84 -5.71 3.91
N THR A 14 4.93 -5.44 4.85
CA THR A 14 3.56 -5.99 4.81
C THR A 14 2.77 -5.42 3.63
N GLU A 15 2.95 -4.14 3.34
CA GLU A 15 2.37 -3.47 2.18
C GLU A 15 2.89 -4.10 0.88
N SER A 16 4.21 -4.27 0.73
CA SER A 16 4.82 -4.91 -0.45
C SER A 16 4.31 -6.35 -0.66
N ILE A 17 4.17 -7.14 0.41
CA ILE A 17 3.58 -8.49 0.34
C ILE A 17 2.12 -8.42 -0.14
N GLY A 18 1.34 -7.49 0.39
CA GLY A 18 -0.05 -7.26 -0.01
C GLY A 18 -0.17 -6.91 -1.49
N ASP A 19 0.66 -5.98 -1.96
CA ASP A 19 0.67 -5.53 -3.35
C ASP A 19 1.11 -6.62 -4.33
N LEU A 20 2.15 -7.40 -3.99
CA LEU A 20 2.61 -8.53 -4.79
C LEU A 20 1.53 -9.62 -4.89
N THR A 21 0.79 -9.83 -3.79
CA THR A 21 -0.36 -10.75 -3.76
C THR A 21 -1.50 -10.23 -4.64
N ALA A 22 -1.85 -8.96 -4.50
CA ALA A 22 -2.86 -8.30 -5.32
C ALA A 22 -2.49 -8.33 -6.81
N THR A 23 -1.24 -7.99 -7.15
CA THR A 23 -0.72 -8.08 -8.52
C THR A 23 -0.82 -9.50 -9.08
N SER A 24 -0.46 -10.51 -8.29
CA SER A 24 -0.57 -11.92 -8.69
C SER A 24 -2.02 -12.28 -8.97
N SER A 25 -2.95 -11.91 -8.08
CA SER A 25 -4.38 -12.19 -8.21
C SER A 25 -5.00 -11.50 -9.44
N VAL A 26 -4.71 -10.22 -9.66
CA VAL A 26 -5.22 -9.45 -10.81
C VAL A 26 -4.63 -9.96 -12.12
N SER A 27 -3.39 -10.47 -12.08
CA SER A 27 -2.70 -11.08 -13.23
C SER A 27 -3.09 -12.55 -13.46
N GLN A 28 -4.10 -13.06 -12.74
CA GLN A 28 -4.56 -14.46 -12.83
C GLN A 28 -3.45 -15.49 -12.55
N ARG A 29 -2.49 -15.14 -11.69
CA ARG A 29 -1.42 -16.02 -11.25
C ARG A 29 -1.79 -16.65 -9.89
N PRO A 30 -1.29 -17.87 -9.59
CA PRO A 30 -1.53 -18.51 -8.30
C PRO A 30 -1.09 -17.61 -7.15
N ILE A 31 -1.90 -17.54 -6.10
CA ILE A 31 -1.59 -16.82 -4.85
C ILE A 31 -1.25 -17.80 -3.70
N GLU A 32 -1.02 -19.05 -4.04
CA GLU A 32 -0.63 -20.13 -3.13
C GLU A 32 0.43 -21.01 -3.78
N GLY A 33 1.11 -21.82 -2.96
CA GLY A 33 2.12 -22.76 -3.41
C GLY A 33 3.52 -22.16 -3.55
N GLU A 34 4.47 -23.01 -3.96
CA GLU A 34 5.88 -22.66 -3.99
C GLU A 34 6.23 -21.59 -5.03
N GLU A 35 5.61 -21.62 -6.19
CA GLU A 35 5.79 -20.58 -7.23
C GLU A 35 5.38 -19.19 -6.71
N TYR A 36 4.33 -19.11 -5.92
CA TYR A 36 3.91 -17.86 -5.28
C TYR A 36 4.92 -17.36 -4.27
N VAL A 37 5.44 -18.25 -3.41
CA VAL A 37 6.46 -17.90 -2.40
C VAL A 37 7.75 -17.42 -3.06
N GLN A 38 8.19 -18.07 -4.14
CA GLN A 38 9.37 -17.63 -4.90
C GLN A 38 9.15 -16.23 -5.51
N ARG A 39 7.95 -15.97 -6.03
CA ARG A 39 7.60 -14.67 -6.58
C ARG A 39 7.57 -13.58 -5.51
N LEU A 40 7.03 -13.87 -4.32
CA LEU A 40 7.07 -12.96 -3.19
C LEU A 40 8.50 -12.66 -2.75
N ARG A 41 9.34 -13.69 -2.59
CA ARG A 41 10.74 -13.50 -2.24
C ARG A 41 11.47 -12.62 -3.25
N GLY A 42 11.31 -12.91 -4.53
CA GLY A 42 11.90 -12.11 -5.60
C GLY A 42 11.42 -10.66 -5.61
N GLY A 43 10.14 -10.43 -5.38
CA GLY A 43 9.55 -9.09 -5.32
C GLY A 43 10.04 -8.28 -4.13
N VAL A 44 10.06 -8.87 -2.93
CA VAL A 44 10.56 -8.21 -1.72
C VAL A 44 12.06 -7.89 -1.82
N VAL A 45 12.86 -8.81 -2.37
CA VAL A 45 14.29 -8.55 -2.61
C VAL A 45 14.48 -7.42 -3.62
N ALA A 46 13.69 -7.39 -4.70
CA ALA A 46 13.77 -6.33 -5.70
C ALA A 46 13.38 -4.97 -5.12
N ASP A 47 12.35 -4.90 -4.28
CA ASP A 47 11.91 -3.69 -3.57
C ASP A 47 13.01 -3.17 -2.63
N GLY A 48 13.62 -4.06 -1.84
CA GLY A 48 14.75 -3.73 -0.97
C GLY A 48 15.98 -3.22 -1.74
N LEU A 49 16.36 -3.89 -2.84
CA LEU A 49 17.45 -3.44 -3.69
C LEU A 49 17.18 -2.08 -4.33
N ASN A 50 15.94 -1.84 -4.76
CA ASN A 50 15.53 -0.56 -5.33
C ASN A 50 15.62 0.57 -4.29
N THR A 51 15.25 0.29 -3.04
CA THR A 51 15.41 1.23 -1.92
C THR A 51 16.88 1.55 -1.65
N VAL A 52 17.78 0.55 -1.71
CA VAL A 52 19.23 0.78 -1.58
C VAL A 52 19.75 1.65 -2.72
N LEU A 53 19.33 1.37 -3.96
CA LEU A 53 19.70 2.20 -5.11
C LEU A 53 19.19 3.64 -4.94
N ALA A 54 17.94 3.82 -4.52
CA ALA A 54 17.39 5.16 -4.25
C ALA A 54 18.24 5.93 -3.22
N ALA A 55 18.65 5.28 -2.15
CA ALA A 55 19.53 5.87 -1.14
C ALA A 55 20.90 6.28 -1.70
N LEU A 56 21.50 5.46 -2.58
CA LEU A 56 22.76 5.79 -3.25
C LEU A 56 22.65 7.04 -4.15
N PHE A 57 21.47 7.25 -4.76
CA PHE A 57 21.17 8.45 -5.55
C PHE A 57 20.64 9.62 -4.71
N GLY A 58 20.65 9.53 -3.38
CA GLY A 58 20.16 10.58 -2.48
C GLY A 58 18.64 10.80 -2.56
N SER A 59 17.88 9.80 -3.02
CA SER A 59 16.43 9.84 -3.10
C SER A 59 15.76 9.20 -1.88
N PHE A 60 14.43 9.36 -1.78
CA PHE A 60 13.64 8.71 -0.74
C PHE A 60 13.53 7.20 -0.97
N PRO A 61 13.28 6.41 0.10
CA PRO A 61 13.00 4.99 -0.04
C PRO A 61 11.82 4.75 -0.99
N ASN A 62 11.96 3.74 -1.84
CA ASN A 62 10.89 3.30 -2.73
C ASN A 62 10.07 2.21 -2.07
N THR A 63 8.81 2.10 -2.49
CA THR A 63 7.91 1.00 -2.14
C THR A 63 7.04 0.66 -3.34
N THR A 64 6.29 -0.42 -3.24
CA THR A 64 5.30 -0.80 -4.25
C THR A 64 4.14 0.21 -4.27
N PHE A 65 3.53 0.38 -5.44
CA PHE A 65 2.37 1.26 -5.62
C PHE A 65 1.11 0.45 -5.93
N SER A 66 0.22 0.33 -4.95
CA SER A 66 -1.06 -0.37 -5.09
C SER A 66 -1.94 0.18 -6.21
N GLN A 67 -1.76 1.46 -6.56
CA GLN A 67 -2.46 2.11 -7.67
C GLN A 67 -2.21 1.42 -9.02
N ASN A 68 -1.04 0.83 -9.21
CA ASN A 68 -0.73 0.05 -10.42
C ASN A 68 -1.63 -1.17 -10.56
N ASN A 69 -2.01 -1.81 -9.46
CA ASN A 69 -2.95 -2.93 -9.46
C ASN A 69 -4.34 -2.50 -9.95
N ALA A 70 -4.78 -1.29 -9.58
CA ALA A 70 -6.02 -0.73 -10.07
C ALA A 70 -5.98 -0.50 -11.60
N VAL A 71 -4.86 0.03 -12.11
CA VAL A 71 -4.68 0.24 -13.55
C VAL A 71 -4.68 -1.09 -14.31
N ILE A 72 -3.97 -2.11 -13.82
CA ILE A 72 -3.97 -3.46 -14.41
C ILE A 72 -5.39 -4.03 -14.45
N ARG A 73 -6.16 -3.81 -13.39
CA ARG A 73 -7.54 -4.31 -13.30
C ARG A 73 -8.49 -3.64 -14.31
N ILE A 74 -8.34 -2.33 -14.52
CA ILE A 74 -9.15 -1.56 -15.48
C ILE A 74 -8.79 -1.91 -16.92
N THR A 75 -7.49 -2.00 -17.20
CA THR A 75 -6.99 -2.24 -18.56
C THR A 75 -7.01 -3.71 -18.97
N GLY A 76 -7.02 -4.63 -17.99
CA GLY A 76 -6.86 -6.07 -18.23
C GLY A 76 -5.45 -6.47 -18.71
N VAL A 77 -4.49 -5.54 -18.71
CA VAL A 77 -3.14 -5.78 -19.25
C VAL A 77 -2.14 -6.02 -18.13
N ALA A 78 -1.77 -7.27 -17.93
CA ALA A 78 -0.78 -7.71 -16.92
C ALA A 78 0.49 -8.27 -17.60
N SER A 79 1.11 -7.50 -18.49
CA SER A 79 2.27 -7.97 -19.26
C SER A 79 3.58 -7.40 -18.71
N ARG A 80 4.60 -8.26 -18.56
CA ARG A 80 5.97 -7.84 -18.18
C ARG A 80 6.56 -6.84 -19.19
N ARG A 81 6.20 -6.95 -20.48
CA ARG A 81 6.66 -6.02 -21.53
C ARG A 81 6.14 -4.61 -21.28
N VAL A 82 4.88 -4.48 -20.84
CA VAL A 82 4.31 -3.18 -20.48
C VAL A 82 5.06 -2.58 -19.29
N GLY A 83 5.39 -3.38 -18.27
CA GLY A 83 6.19 -2.92 -17.14
C GLY A 83 7.58 -2.43 -17.56
N LEU A 84 8.26 -3.14 -18.46
CA LEU A 84 9.56 -2.71 -18.98
C LEU A 84 9.46 -1.40 -19.77
N VAL A 85 8.49 -1.27 -20.68
CA VAL A 85 8.28 -0.04 -21.44
C VAL A 85 7.96 1.12 -20.51
N LEU A 86 7.11 0.91 -19.50
CA LEU A 86 6.79 1.92 -18.50
C LEU A 86 8.04 2.36 -17.73
N SER A 87 8.88 1.40 -17.30
CA SER A 87 10.13 1.72 -16.58
C SER A 87 11.07 2.57 -17.45
N ILE A 88 11.23 2.24 -18.73
CA ILE A 88 12.05 3.01 -19.67
C ILE A 88 11.47 4.42 -19.83
N LEU A 89 10.16 4.53 -20.03
CA LEU A 89 9.48 5.83 -20.14
C LEU A 89 9.70 6.70 -18.91
N LEU A 90 9.57 6.12 -17.71
CA LEU A 90 9.79 6.84 -16.45
C LEU A 90 11.24 7.32 -16.30
N ILE A 91 12.23 6.50 -16.71
CA ILE A 91 13.64 6.91 -16.73
C ILE A 91 13.85 8.08 -17.68
N VAL A 92 13.34 8.00 -18.90
CA VAL A 92 13.45 9.09 -19.89
C VAL A 92 12.77 10.35 -19.37
N MET A 93 11.55 10.25 -18.87
CA MET A 93 10.81 11.40 -18.33
C MET A 93 11.51 12.03 -17.12
N GLY A 94 12.05 11.21 -16.21
CA GLY A 94 12.80 11.70 -15.05
C GLY A 94 14.15 12.33 -15.42
N SER A 95 14.75 11.94 -16.55
CA SER A 95 16.01 12.50 -17.03
C SER A 95 15.85 13.86 -17.71
N ILE A 96 14.63 14.26 -18.05
CA ILE A 96 14.35 15.54 -18.74
C ILE A 96 13.66 16.49 -17.75
N PRO A 97 14.38 17.52 -17.22
CA PRO A 97 13.82 18.42 -16.21
C PRO A 97 12.57 19.17 -16.67
N LEU A 98 12.48 19.47 -17.97
CA LEU A 98 11.33 20.18 -18.56
C LEU A 98 10.03 19.37 -18.42
N ILE A 99 10.09 18.05 -18.60
CA ILE A 99 8.93 17.16 -18.45
C ILE A 99 8.52 17.13 -16.98
N SER A 100 9.47 16.97 -16.06
CA SER A 100 9.20 16.98 -14.61
C SER A 100 8.58 18.31 -14.16
N ALA A 101 9.06 19.45 -14.68
CA ALA A 101 8.47 20.77 -14.42
C ALA A 101 7.03 20.89 -14.95
N GLY A 102 6.73 20.27 -16.08
CA GLY A 102 5.36 20.20 -16.63
C GLY A 102 4.39 19.45 -15.71
N PHE A 103 4.82 18.33 -15.11
CA PHE A 103 4.00 17.59 -14.16
C PHE A 103 3.70 18.38 -12.88
N LEU A 104 4.61 19.23 -12.41
CA LEU A 104 4.38 20.08 -11.25
C LEU A 104 3.31 21.16 -11.46
N GLN A 105 2.93 21.42 -12.71
CA GLN A 105 1.86 22.38 -13.05
C GLN A 105 0.46 21.76 -13.03
N ILE A 106 0.35 20.45 -12.87
CA ILE A 106 -0.96 19.78 -12.78
C ILE A 106 -1.68 20.25 -11.52
N PRO A 107 -2.91 20.79 -11.61
CA PRO A 107 -3.65 21.22 -10.43
C PRO A 107 -3.85 20.08 -9.43
N GLY A 108 -3.62 20.37 -8.15
CA GLY A 108 -3.76 19.37 -7.07
C GLY A 108 -5.15 18.72 -7.02
N SER A 109 -6.19 19.43 -7.41
CA SER A 109 -7.56 18.89 -7.50
C SER A 109 -7.68 17.74 -8.51
N VAL A 110 -6.96 17.79 -9.63
CA VAL A 110 -6.94 16.72 -10.64
C VAL A 110 -6.22 15.50 -10.09
N ILE A 111 -5.05 15.71 -9.47
CA ILE A 111 -4.27 14.64 -8.85
C ILE A 111 -5.08 13.97 -7.73
N ASN A 112 -5.69 14.76 -6.85
CA ASN A 112 -6.50 14.25 -5.74
C ASN A 112 -7.73 13.47 -6.23
N GLY A 113 -8.41 13.94 -7.27
CA GLY A 113 -9.54 13.23 -7.88
C GLY A 113 -9.13 11.88 -8.47
N ALA A 114 -8.05 11.83 -9.24
CA ALA A 114 -7.51 10.59 -9.79
C ALA A 114 -7.07 9.63 -8.68
N THR A 115 -6.40 10.14 -7.66
CA THR A 115 -5.93 9.34 -6.51
C THR A 115 -7.10 8.75 -5.74
N LEU A 116 -8.16 9.52 -5.49
CA LEU A 116 -9.37 9.03 -4.81
C LEU A 116 -10.01 7.86 -5.58
N PHE A 117 -10.12 7.98 -6.90
CA PHE A 117 -10.64 6.90 -7.73
C PHE A 117 -9.77 5.63 -7.66
N LEU A 118 -8.45 5.79 -7.75
CA LEU A 118 -7.52 4.66 -7.66
C LEU A 118 -7.55 4.00 -6.29
N PHE A 119 -7.61 4.75 -5.20
CA PHE A 119 -7.76 4.19 -3.85
C PHE A 119 -9.08 3.43 -3.68
N GLY A 120 -10.18 3.91 -4.28
CA GLY A 120 -11.43 3.16 -4.32
C GLY A 120 -11.27 1.79 -4.98
N MET A 121 -10.54 1.71 -6.10
CA MET A 121 -10.24 0.45 -6.78
C MET A 121 -9.35 -0.48 -5.95
N ILE A 122 -8.37 0.06 -5.23
CA ILE A 122 -7.51 -0.70 -4.32
C ILE A 122 -8.35 -1.30 -3.19
N ALA A 123 -9.24 -0.52 -2.59
CA ALA A 123 -10.13 -0.98 -1.53
C ALA A 123 -10.99 -2.16 -2.00
N VAL A 124 -11.59 -2.08 -3.20
CA VAL A 124 -12.36 -3.17 -3.81
C VAL A 124 -11.50 -4.42 -4.05
N THR A 125 -10.25 -4.23 -4.48
CA THR A 125 -9.31 -5.34 -4.70
C THR A 125 -8.94 -6.03 -3.39
N GLY A 126 -8.59 -5.25 -2.37
CA GLY A 126 -8.28 -5.75 -1.02
C GLY A 126 -9.46 -6.50 -0.41
N PHE A 127 -10.67 -5.95 -0.55
CA PHE A 127 -11.91 -6.63 -0.14
C PHE A 127 -12.08 -7.98 -0.83
N GLY A 128 -11.91 -8.02 -2.15
CA GLY A 128 -12.01 -9.26 -2.92
C GLY A 128 -10.99 -10.32 -2.50
N LEU A 129 -9.76 -9.92 -2.14
CA LEU A 129 -8.73 -10.82 -1.64
C LEU A 129 -9.07 -11.37 -0.25
N ALA A 130 -9.53 -10.52 0.66
CA ALA A 130 -9.91 -10.93 2.02
C ALA A 130 -11.05 -11.94 2.01
N VAL A 131 -12.08 -11.71 1.19
CA VAL A 131 -13.22 -12.62 1.06
C VAL A 131 -12.84 -13.95 0.39
N LYS A 132 -11.91 -13.94 -0.58
CA LYS A 132 -11.40 -15.17 -1.21
C LYS A 132 -10.57 -16.02 -0.26
N ALA A 133 -9.79 -15.40 0.61
CA ALA A 133 -8.94 -16.12 1.58
C ALA A 133 -9.77 -16.88 2.63
N ASP A 134 -10.82 -16.26 3.14
CA ASP A 134 -11.77 -16.87 4.08
C ASP A 134 -13.10 -16.10 4.02
N PRO A 135 -14.14 -16.67 3.41
CA PRO A 135 -15.40 -15.96 3.19
C PRO A 135 -16.09 -15.45 4.46
N VAL A 136 -15.95 -16.16 5.58
CA VAL A 136 -16.60 -15.79 6.85
C VAL A 136 -15.70 -14.91 7.73
N SER A 137 -14.47 -15.36 7.99
CA SER A 137 -13.55 -14.65 8.88
C SER A 137 -12.90 -13.44 8.18
N GLY A 138 -12.62 -13.55 6.89
CA GLY A 138 -12.03 -12.46 6.09
C GLY A 138 -12.93 -11.23 6.04
N TYR A 139 -14.24 -11.43 5.93
CA TYR A 139 -15.21 -10.34 5.95
C TYR A 139 -15.25 -9.62 7.30
N LYS A 140 -15.27 -10.37 8.41
CA LYS A 140 -15.29 -9.81 9.77
C LYS A 140 -14.01 -9.05 10.08
N VAL A 141 -12.84 -9.61 9.72
CA VAL A 141 -11.54 -8.98 9.91
C VAL A 141 -11.44 -7.68 9.11
N LEU A 142 -11.92 -7.70 7.86
CA LEU A 142 -11.90 -6.52 7.02
C LEU A 142 -12.77 -5.38 7.59
N ILE A 143 -14.01 -5.67 7.96
CA ILE A 143 -14.89 -4.66 8.55
C ILE A 143 -14.28 -4.12 9.85
N GLY A 144 -13.82 -5.00 10.72
CA GLY A 144 -13.21 -4.61 11.99
C GLY A 144 -11.97 -3.73 11.79
N SER A 145 -11.04 -4.13 10.92
CA SER A 145 -9.82 -3.36 10.66
C SER A 145 -10.10 -2.02 9.96
N THR A 146 -11.07 -1.99 9.02
CA THR A 146 -11.46 -0.76 8.33
C THR A 146 -12.13 0.23 9.28
N LEU A 147 -13.04 -0.24 10.14
CA LEU A 147 -13.67 0.61 11.17
C LEU A 147 -12.65 1.15 12.16
N CYS A 148 -11.71 0.32 12.61
CA CYS A 148 -10.64 0.77 13.51
C CYS A 148 -9.71 1.78 12.83
N ALA A 149 -9.31 1.56 11.57
CA ALA A 149 -8.50 2.51 10.82
C ALA A 149 -9.25 3.84 10.63
N PHE A 150 -10.54 3.80 10.30
CA PHE A 150 -11.36 5.00 10.18
C PHE A 150 -11.49 5.76 11.51
N MET A 151 -11.71 5.05 12.62
CA MET A 151 -11.75 5.66 13.95
C MET A 151 -10.41 6.28 14.32
N LEU A 152 -9.29 5.61 14.04
CA LEU A 152 -7.95 6.12 14.34
C LEU A 152 -7.57 7.35 13.51
N THR A 153 -8.07 7.48 12.28
CA THR A 153 -7.82 8.67 11.43
C THR A 153 -8.80 9.79 11.69
N GLY A 154 -10.06 9.48 11.92
CA GLY A 154 -11.13 10.47 12.12
C GLY A 154 -11.19 11.01 13.54
N LEU A 155 -10.92 10.18 14.54
CA LEU A 155 -10.99 10.56 15.94
C LEU A 155 -10.05 11.71 16.34
N PRO A 156 -8.75 11.73 15.92
CA PRO A 156 -7.88 12.87 16.22
C PRO A 156 -8.38 14.18 15.60
N GLN A 157 -8.92 14.12 14.39
CA GLN A 157 -9.48 15.31 13.75
C GLN A 157 -10.71 15.84 14.50
N LEU A 158 -11.57 14.92 14.95
CA LEU A 158 -12.74 15.28 15.77
C LEU A 158 -12.32 15.88 17.12
N LEU A 159 -11.34 15.29 17.79
CA LEU A 159 -10.83 15.76 19.08
C LEU A 159 -10.15 17.13 18.95
N ASN A 160 -9.42 17.38 17.86
CA ASN A 160 -8.87 18.70 17.57
C ASN A 160 -9.96 19.76 17.39
N VAL A 161 -11.06 19.42 16.71
CA VAL A 161 -12.22 20.33 16.59
C VAL A 161 -12.85 20.61 17.94
N LEU A 162 -12.87 19.64 18.84
CA LEU A 162 -13.41 19.76 20.20
C LEU A 162 -12.39 20.36 21.21
N SER A 163 -11.18 20.74 20.75
CA SER A 163 -10.10 21.29 21.59
C SER A 163 -9.68 20.36 22.74
N ILE A 164 -9.81 19.05 22.53
CA ILE A 164 -9.38 18.02 23.49
C ILE A 164 -7.97 17.59 23.13
N GLU A 165 -6.99 17.86 24.00
CA GLU A 165 -5.60 17.43 23.82
C GLU A 165 -5.44 15.94 24.06
N LEU A 166 -4.83 15.24 23.09
CA LEU A 166 -4.50 13.83 23.21
C LEU A 166 -3.20 13.63 23.99
N PRO A 167 -3.10 12.61 24.83
CA PRO A 167 -1.83 12.21 25.41
C PRO A 167 -0.81 11.90 24.29
N GLN A 168 0.45 12.29 24.50
CA GLN A 168 1.50 12.17 23.48
C GLN A 168 1.64 10.76 22.88
N TYR A 169 1.46 9.70 23.69
CA TYR A 169 1.50 8.32 23.23
C TYR A 169 0.33 7.95 22.31
N ALA A 170 -0.86 8.45 22.60
CA ALA A 170 -2.04 8.23 21.76
C ALA A 170 -1.88 8.93 20.40
N ALA A 171 -1.36 10.14 20.39
CA ALA A 171 -1.08 10.90 19.17
C ALA A 171 -0.06 10.16 18.27
N ILE A 172 0.97 9.53 18.84
CA ILE A 172 1.96 8.74 18.09
C ILE A 172 1.29 7.50 17.44
N ILE A 173 0.51 6.74 18.21
CA ILE A 173 -0.17 5.54 17.69
C ILE A 173 -1.17 5.90 16.59
N MET A 174 -1.93 6.97 16.78
CA MET A 174 -2.92 7.47 15.81
C MET A 174 -2.25 8.10 14.57
N GLY A 175 -0.99 8.52 14.68
CA GLY A 175 -0.19 9.02 13.55
C GLY A 175 0.17 7.94 12.51
N PHE A 176 0.02 6.65 12.85
CA PHE A 176 0.32 5.53 11.95
C PHE A 176 -0.92 4.62 11.72
N PRO A 177 -1.98 5.13 11.07
CA PRO A 177 -3.25 4.38 10.93
C PRO A 177 -3.10 3.06 10.18
N VAL A 178 -2.21 2.99 9.19
CA VAL A 178 -1.95 1.75 8.43
C VAL A 178 -1.31 0.68 9.32
N ALA A 179 -0.29 1.04 10.11
CA ALA A 179 0.38 0.12 11.04
C ALA A 179 -0.60 -0.42 12.08
N THR A 180 -1.42 0.46 12.65
CA THR A 180 -2.43 0.10 13.65
C THR A 180 -3.53 -0.76 13.04
N GLY A 181 -3.97 -0.46 11.82
CA GLY A 181 -4.93 -1.27 11.07
C GLY A 181 -4.43 -2.71 10.82
N ILE A 182 -3.17 -2.86 10.43
CA ILE A 182 -2.53 -4.18 10.24
C ILE A 182 -2.46 -4.96 11.55
N LEU A 183 -2.01 -4.34 12.63
CA LEU A 183 -1.95 -5.00 13.95
C LEU A 183 -3.33 -5.47 14.42
N ILE A 184 -4.36 -4.62 14.25
CA ILE A 184 -5.73 -4.97 14.59
C ILE A 184 -6.23 -6.12 13.70
N ALA A 185 -5.94 -6.11 12.40
CA ALA A 185 -6.31 -7.20 11.51
C ALA A 185 -5.68 -8.53 11.93
N ILE A 186 -4.40 -8.53 12.33
CA ILE A 186 -3.70 -9.72 12.84
C ILE A 186 -4.35 -10.24 14.12
N ILE A 187 -4.65 -9.36 15.08
CA ILE A 187 -5.29 -9.72 16.35
C ILE A 187 -6.70 -10.28 16.10
N LEU A 188 -7.51 -9.60 15.27
CA LEU A 188 -8.85 -10.06 14.91
C LEU A 188 -8.83 -11.42 14.23
N THR A 189 -7.87 -11.66 13.33
CA THR A 189 -7.71 -12.95 12.67
C THR A 189 -7.44 -14.07 13.67
N ARG A 190 -6.61 -13.80 14.69
CA ARG A 190 -6.34 -14.78 15.76
C ARG A 190 -7.56 -15.06 16.62
N VAL A 191 -8.27 -14.01 17.04
CA VAL A 191 -9.46 -14.12 17.91
C VAL A 191 -10.66 -14.78 17.19
N ILE A 192 -10.84 -14.51 15.90
CA ILE A 192 -11.98 -15.05 15.14
C ILE A 192 -11.75 -16.51 14.73
N ARG A 193 -10.47 -16.93 14.60
CA ARG A 193 -10.11 -18.32 14.26
C ARG A 193 -9.97 -19.25 15.48
N SER A 194 -9.88 -18.70 16.69
CA SER A 194 -9.94 -19.46 17.95
C SER A 194 -11.39 -19.74 18.33
#